data_29f886a8108456bbeadda6e2ac7ccb78
#
_entry.id   29f886a8108456bbeadda6e2ac7ccb78
#
_cell.length_a   1.000
_cell.length_b   1.000
_cell.length_c   1.000
_cell.angle_alpha   90.00
_cell.angle_beta   90.00
_cell.angle_gamma   90.00
#
_symmetry.space_group_name_H-M   'P 1'
#
loop_
_entity.id
_entity.type
_entity.pdbx_description
1 polymer ?
#
loop_
_entity_poly.entity_id
_entity_poly.type
_entity_poly.pdbx_seq_one_letter_code
_entity_poly.pdbx_strand_id
1 'polypeptide(L)'
;LVSSAASDVYKRQIYKRTRFHLNKARERAHILAGLMVALTSIDEVISLIRSSPDADTAKKSLTSKAWPVSGIEEFIKIIDDPQHIVKDGKYHLSEEQAKAILELRLQRLTGMERDKLVQETQELAVKITEYLEILSSKEVLVKLLKSELIATKEKLDGKRRTEISDHAIDADDEDLIQQEDMVVT
;
A
#
# COMPACT_ATOMS: atom_id res chain seq x y z
N LEU A 1 -18.05 11.30 26.01
CA LEU A 1 -18.82 10.91 24.81
C LEU A 1 -18.20 11.47 23.52
N VAL A 2 -17.73 12.73 23.52
CA VAL A 2 -17.06 13.36 22.35
C VAL A 2 -15.74 12.65 22.00
N SER A 3 -15.00 12.16 22.99
CA SER A 3 -13.75 11.40 22.81
C SER A 3 -13.95 10.08 22.05
N SER A 4 -15.09 9.41 22.19
CA SER A 4 -15.40 8.15 21.50
C SER A 4 -15.62 8.37 19.98
N ALA A 5 -16.39 9.38 19.61
CA ALA A 5 -16.68 9.68 18.20
C ALA A 5 -15.41 10.08 17.42
N ALA A 6 -14.56 10.95 18.00
CA ALA A 6 -13.28 11.32 17.39
C ALA A 6 -12.35 10.12 17.22
N SER A 7 -12.27 9.24 18.23
CA SER A 7 -11.48 8.01 18.17
C SER A 7 -11.99 7.07 17.05
N ASP A 8 -13.30 6.97 16.85
CA ASP A 8 -13.88 6.10 15.82
C ASP A 8 -13.66 6.65 14.41
N VAL A 9 -13.71 7.97 14.23
CA VAL A 9 -13.34 8.63 12.96
C VAL A 9 -11.89 8.32 12.63
N TYR A 10 -10.99 8.45 13.61
CA TYR A 10 -9.55 8.23 13.41
C TYR A 10 -9.24 6.75 13.09
N LYS A 11 -9.86 5.79 13.80
CA LYS A 11 -9.76 4.35 13.48
C LYS A 11 -10.20 4.07 12.05
N ARG A 12 -11.31 4.67 11.60
CA ARG A 12 -11.83 4.52 10.24
C ARG A 12 -10.88 5.10 9.20
N GLN A 13 -10.21 6.20 9.50
CA GLN A 13 -9.18 6.78 8.62
C GLN A 13 -7.96 5.87 8.49
N ILE A 14 -7.44 5.33 9.61
CA ILE A 14 -6.34 4.36 9.58
C ILE A 14 -6.74 3.14 8.76
N TYR A 15 -7.93 2.59 8.99
CA TYR A 15 -8.42 1.43 8.22
C TYR A 15 -8.46 1.71 6.71
N LYS A 16 -9.03 2.85 6.29
CA LYS A 16 -9.11 3.24 4.87
C LYS A 16 -7.73 3.45 4.27
N ARG A 17 -6.84 4.14 4.98
CA ARG A 17 -5.46 4.37 4.56
C ARG A 17 -4.70 3.05 4.40
N THR A 18 -4.76 2.17 5.39
CA THR A 18 -4.10 0.86 5.35
C THR A 18 -4.62 0.02 4.20
N ARG A 19 -5.95 -0.01 3.98
CA ARG A 19 -6.54 -0.72 2.83
C ARG A 19 -6.07 -0.17 1.48
N PHE A 20 -5.94 1.14 1.37
CA PHE A 20 -5.40 1.78 0.15
C PHE A 20 -3.95 1.35 -0.10
N HIS A 21 -3.10 1.39 0.94
CA HIS A 21 -1.71 0.97 0.82
C HIS A 21 -1.57 -0.53 0.55
N LEU A 22 -2.42 -1.36 1.15
CA LEU A 22 -2.48 -2.79 0.86
C LEU A 22 -2.79 -3.05 -0.62
N ASN A 23 -3.80 -2.39 -1.17
CA ASN A 23 -4.14 -2.55 -2.59
C ASN A 23 -2.99 -2.13 -3.51
N LYS A 24 -2.35 -0.99 -3.22
CA LYS A 24 -1.17 -0.53 -3.97
C LYS A 24 0.01 -1.48 -3.87
N ALA A 25 0.26 -2.03 -2.69
CA ALA A 25 1.30 -3.03 -2.49
C ALA A 25 0.99 -4.33 -3.26
N ARG A 26 -0.27 -4.79 -3.27
CA ARG A 26 -0.72 -5.97 -4.02
C ARG A 26 -0.60 -5.76 -5.54
N GLU A 27 -1.00 -4.60 -6.07
CA GLU A 27 -0.83 -4.26 -7.50
C GLU A 27 0.65 -4.35 -7.90
N ARG A 28 1.55 -3.77 -7.11
CA ARG A 28 2.99 -3.85 -7.36
C ARG A 28 3.53 -5.27 -7.22
N ALA A 29 3.12 -5.99 -6.16
CA ALA A 29 3.52 -7.36 -5.92
C ALA A 29 3.04 -8.31 -7.03
N HIS A 30 1.86 -8.08 -7.58
CA HIS A 30 1.35 -8.82 -8.75
C HIS A 30 2.30 -8.70 -9.95
N ILE A 31 2.73 -7.49 -10.28
CA ILE A 31 3.71 -7.28 -11.38
C ILE A 31 5.04 -7.96 -11.08
N LEU A 32 5.56 -7.83 -9.84
CA LEU A 32 6.82 -8.45 -9.44
C LEU A 32 6.75 -9.98 -9.49
N ALA A 33 5.63 -10.58 -9.10
CA ALA A 33 5.44 -12.03 -9.22
C ALA A 33 5.61 -12.50 -10.67
N GLY A 34 5.00 -11.80 -11.63
CA GLY A 34 5.18 -12.08 -13.06
C GLY A 34 6.64 -11.95 -13.52
N LEU A 35 7.34 -10.90 -13.08
CA LEU A 35 8.75 -10.70 -13.40
C LEU A 35 9.63 -11.80 -12.79
N MET A 36 9.35 -12.24 -11.57
CA MET A 36 10.07 -13.34 -10.92
C MET A 36 9.83 -14.67 -11.63
N VAL A 37 8.60 -14.96 -12.07
CA VAL A 37 8.30 -16.14 -12.93
C VAL A 37 9.11 -16.07 -14.22
N ALA A 38 9.14 -14.93 -14.89
CA ALA A 38 9.92 -14.73 -16.11
C ALA A 38 11.42 -14.92 -15.89
N LEU A 39 11.96 -14.47 -14.75
CA LEU A 39 13.36 -14.65 -14.38
C LEU A 39 13.74 -16.11 -14.13
N THR A 40 12.84 -16.89 -13.56
CA THR A 40 13.06 -18.33 -13.32
C THR A 40 13.15 -19.12 -14.63
N SER A 41 12.41 -18.68 -15.65
CA SER A 41 12.34 -19.34 -16.97
C SER A 41 12.81 -18.40 -18.09
N ILE A 42 13.87 -17.63 -17.84
CA ILE A 42 14.30 -16.52 -18.71
C ILE A 42 14.61 -16.97 -20.14
N ASP A 43 15.27 -18.10 -20.34
CA ASP A 43 15.65 -18.60 -21.66
C ASP A 43 14.42 -18.95 -22.50
N GLU A 44 13.39 -19.54 -21.86
CA GLU A 44 12.13 -19.85 -22.54
C GLU A 44 11.35 -18.57 -22.88
N VAL A 45 11.34 -17.58 -21.99
CA VAL A 45 10.71 -16.27 -22.23
C VAL A 45 11.37 -15.56 -23.40
N ILE A 46 12.71 -15.51 -23.43
CA ILE A 46 13.46 -14.89 -24.53
C ILE A 46 13.19 -15.63 -25.86
N SER A 47 13.21 -16.96 -25.86
CA SER A 47 12.93 -17.76 -27.05
C SER A 47 11.54 -17.50 -27.60
N LEU A 48 10.53 -17.43 -26.72
CA LEU A 48 9.14 -17.15 -27.07
C LEU A 48 8.98 -15.75 -27.65
N ILE A 49 9.60 -14.73 -27.03
CA ILE A 49 9.53 -13.34 -27.51
C ILE A 49 10.20 -13.22 -28.88
N ARG A 50 11.36 -13.86 -29.10
CA ARG A 50 12.09 -13.82 -30.38
C ARG A 50 11.38 -14.56 -31.54
N SER A 51 10.62 -15.61 -31.21
CA SER A 51 9.85 -16.37 -32.18
C SER A 51 8.52 -15.72 -32.58
N SER A 52 8.07 -14.71 -31.79
CA SER A 52 6.82 -13.99 -32.04
C SER A 52 7.02 -12.90 -33.10
N PRO A 53 6.11 -12.75 -34.08
CA PRO A 53 6.23 -11.74 -35.13
C PRO A 53 5.97 -10.31 -34.62
N ASP A 54 5.17 -10.16 -33.56
CA ASP A 54 4.77 -8.89 -33.00
C ASP A 54 4.55 -8.98 -31.44
N ALA A 55 4.51 -7.84 -30.80
CA ALA A 55 4.37 -7.75 -29.34
C ALA A 55 3.03 -8.31 -28.83
N ASP A 56 1.94 -8.15 -29.61
CA ASP A 56 0.62 -8.67 -29.23
C ASP A 56 0.57 -10.19 -29.26
N THR A 57 1.21 -10.80 -30.27
CA THR A 57 1.36 -12.26 -30.35
C THR A 57 2.24 -12.78 -29.22
N ALA A 58 3.35 -12.10 -28.92
CA ALA A 58 4.21 -12.45 -27.78
C ALA A 58 3.44 -12.38 -26.44
N LYS A 59 2.64 -11.33 -26.23
CA LYS A 59 1.80 -11.17 -25.05
C LYS A 59 0.80 -12.32 -24.91
N LYS A 60 0.09 -12.68 -25.97
CA LYS A 60 -0.86 -13.80 -25.97
C LYS A 60 -0.16 -15.14 -25.69
N SER A 61 1.02 -15.35 -26.24
CA SER A 61 1.79 -16.57 -26.00
C SER A 61 2.30 -16.67 -24.57
N LEU A 62 2.72 -15.53 -23.96
CA LEU A 62 3.14 -15.46 -22.55
C LEU A 62 2.00 -15.77 -21.59
N THR A 63 0.79 -15.25 -21.86
CA THR A 63 -0.39 -15.45 -21.00
C THR A 63 -1.02 -16.83 -21.15
N SER A 64 -0.98 -17.43 -22.33
CA SER A 64 -1.54 -18.77 -22.59
C SER A 64 -0.69 -19.90 -22.04
N LYS A 65 0.62 -19.69 -21.89
CA LYS A 65 1.55 -20.69 -21.37
C LYS A 65 1.50 -20.78 -19.85
N ALA A 66 1.55 -22.01 -19.34
CA ALA A 66 1.68 -22.28 -17.91
C ALA A 66 3.18 -22.31 -17.54
N TRP A 67 3.59 -21.45 -16.60
CA TRP A 67 4.97 -21.26 -16.18
C TRP A 67 5.25 -21.96 -14.84
N PRO A 68 6.42 -22.57 -14.63
CA PRO A 68 6.79 -23.12 -13.35
C PRO A 68 7.08 -22.00 -12.33
N VAL A 69 6.67 -22.21 -11.06
CA VAL A 69 6.78 -21.20 -9.99
C VAL A 69 7.69 -21.65 -8.85
N SER A 70 8.79 -22.31 -9.16
CA SER A 70 9.71 -22.79 -8.13
C SER A 70 10.29 -21.62 -7.30
N GLY A 71 10.04 -21.64 -5.98
CA GLY A 71 10.62 -20.69 -5.03
C GLY A 71 9.88 -19.38 -4.81
N ILE A 72 8.77 -19.13 -5.51
CA ILE A 72 7.95 -17.90 -5.37
C ILE A 72 6.48 -18.20 -5.00
N GLU A 73 6.16 -19.45 -4.74
CA GLU A 73 4.80 -19.89 -4.42
C GLU A 73 4.21 -19.20 -3.20
N GLU A 74 5.02 -19.02 -2.15
CA GLU A 74 4.61 -18.34 -0.91
C GLU A 74 4.29 -16.88 -1.16
N PHE A 75 5.10 -16.21 -1.97
CA PHE A 75 4.87 -14.81 -2.32
C PHE A 75 3.55 -14.63 -3.11
N ILE A 76 3.28 -15.51 -4.08
CA ILE A 76 2.02 -15.48 -4.83
C ILE A 76 0.81 -15.70 -3.91
N LYS A 77 0.92 -16.59 -2.91
CA LYS A 77 -0.14 -16.80 -1.91
C LYS A 77 -0.41 -15.57 -1.04
N ILE A 78 0.63 -14.80 -0.68
CA ILE A 78 0.50 -13.57 0.12
C ILE A 78 -0.25 -12.46 -0.66
N ILE A 79 -0.09 -12.43 -1.99
CA ILE A 79 -0.79 -11.46 -2.84
C ILE A 79 -2.31 -11.71 -2.81
N ASP A 80 -2.72 -12.99 -2.68
CA ASP A 80 -4.12 -13.42 -2.59
C ASP A 80 -4.97 -12.86 -3.76
N ASP A 81 -4.48 -13.08 -4.99
CA ASP A 81 -5.20 -12.73 -6.21
C ASP A 81 -6.10 -13.89 -6.63
N PRO A 82 -7.44 -13.74 -6.55
CA PRO A 82 -8.38 -14.81 -6.86
C PRO A 82 -8.35 -15.27 -8.33
N GLN A 83 -7.82 -14.43 -9.23
CA GLN A 83 -7.78 -14.73 -10.68
C GLN A 83 -6.51 -15.49 -11.09
N HIS A 84 -5.42 -15.35 -10.33
CA HIS A 84 -4.10 -15.89 -10.66
C HIS A 84 -3.57 -16.79 -9.54
N ILE A 85 -4.19 -17.97 -9.43
CA ILE A 85 -3.85 -18.97 -8.42
C ILE A 85 -2.85 -19.97 -9.01
N VAL A 86 -1.85 -20.35 -8.22
CA VAL A 86 -0.94 -21.46 -8.56
C VAL A 86 -1.71 -22.76 -8.55
N LYS A 87 -1.74 -23.47 -9.69
CA LYS A 87 -2.31 -24.82 -9.83
C LYS A 87 -1.21 -25.80 -10.23
N ASP A 88 -1.03 -26.86 -9.46
CA ASP A 88 -0.04 -27.91 -9.73
C ASP A 88 1.38 -27.38 -9.98
N GLY A 89 1.81 -26.37 -9.21
CA GLY A 89 3.13 -25.76 -9.37
C GLY A 89 3.27 -24.91 -10.65
N LYS A 90 2.16 -24.61 -11.33
CA LYS A 90 2.11 -23.79 -12.54
C LYS A 90 1.32 -22.52 -12.33
N TYR A 91 1.74 -21.48 -13.01
CA TYR A 91 1.16 -20.14 -12.95
C TYR A 91 0.91 -19.60 -14.35
N HIS A 92 -0.25 -18.97 -14.55
CA HIS A 92 -0.57 -18.26 -15.77
C HIS A 92 -0.36 -16.77 -15.56
N LEU A 93 0.42 -16.15 -16.43
CA LEU A 93 0.67 -14.72 -16.38
C LEU A 93 -0.57 -13.93 -16.79
N SER A 94 -0.81 -12.80 -16.10
CA SER A 94 -1.82 -11.83 -16.50
C SER A 94 -1.34 -10.99 -17.70
N GLU A 95 -2.26 -10.28 -18.32
CA GLU A 95 -1.91 -9.36 -19.42
C GLU A 95 -0.98 -8.24 -18.94
N GLU A 96 -1.20 -7.73 -17.72
CA GLU A 96 -0.38 -6.69 -17.11
C GLU A 96 1.04 -7.18 -16.83
N GLN A 97 1.17 -8.41 -16.32
CA GLN A 97 2.47 -9.05 -16.11
C GLN A 97 3.20 -9.29 -17.43
N ALA A 98 2.50 -9.82 -18.44
CA ALA A 98 3.09 -10.05 -19.75
C ALA A 98 3.57 -8.73 -20.38
N LYS A 99 2.81 -7.65 -20.26
CA LYS A 99 3.22 -6.30 -20.68
C LYS A 99 4.48 -5.84 -19.95
N ALA A 100 4.52 -5.98 -18.63
CA ALA A 100 5.69 -5.62 -17.84
C ALA A 100 6.94 -6.43 -18.23
N ILE A 101 6.78 -7.71 -18.56
CA ILE A 101 7.88 -8.57 -19.05
C ILE A 101 8.40 -8.07 -20.40
N LEU A 102 7.50 -7.69 -21.33
CA LEU A 102 7.89 -7.17 -22.65
C LEU A 102 8.56 -5.79 -22.56
N GLU A 103 8.15 -4.96 -21.62
CA GLU A 103 8.76 -3.64 -21.35
C GLU A 103 10.11 -3.76 -20.64
N LEU A 104 10.37 -4.90 -19.97
CA LEU A 104 11.64 -5.14 -19.31
C LEU A 104 12.77 -5.21 -20.35
N ARG A 105 13.80 -4.38 -20.17
CA ARG A 105 15.00 -4.45 -21.02
C ARG A 105 15.82 -5.69 -20.64
N LEU A 106 15.42 -6.85 -21.19
CA LEU A 106 16.05 -8.15 -20.89
C LEU A 106 17.58 -8.17 -21.13
N GLN A 107 18.08 -7.29 -21.99
CA GLN A 107 19.53 -7.14 -22.26
C GLN A 107 20.31 -6.53 -21.10
N ARG A 108 19.64 -5.91 -20.13
CA ARG A 108 20.24 -5.25 -18.94
C ARG A 108 20.03 -6.02 -17.65
N LEU A 109 19.46 -7.24 -17.71
CA LEU A 109 19.26 -8.08 -16.53
C LEU A 109 20.63 -8.60 -16.01
N THR A 110 21.33 -7.71 -15.32
CA THR A 110 22.54 -8.06 -14.57
C THR A 110 22.14 -8.78 -13.27
N GLY A 111 23.09 -9.50 -12.68
CA GLY A 111 22.87 -10.14 -11.37
C GLY A 111 22.34 -9.14 -10.33
N MET A 112 22.87 -7.91 -10.31
CA MET A 112 22.44 -6.85 -9.39
C MET A 112 20.98 -6.42 -9.57
N GLU A 113 20.43 -6.47 -10.79
CA GLU A 113 19.02 -6.14 -11.03
C GLU A 113 18.09 -7.26 -10.57
N ARG A 114 18.53 -8.52 -10.73
CA ARG A 114 17.81 -9.69 -10.18
C ARG A 114 17.76 -9.61 -8.65
N ASP A 115 18.87 -9.29 -8.00
CA ASP A 115 18.94 -9.17 -6.54
C ASP A 115 18.02 -8.06 -6.02
N LYS A 116 17.94 -6.91 -6.72
CA LYS A 116 17.00 -5.83 -6.39
C LYS A 116 15.54 -6.26 -6.49
N LEU A 117 15.17 -7.03 -7.54
CA LEU A 117 13.80 -7.54 -7.66
C LEU A 117 13.45 -8.53 -6.55
N VAL A 118 14.39 -9.39 -6.16
CA VAL A 118 14.22 -10.31 -5.03
C VAL A 118 14.05 -9.52 -3.72
N GLN A 119 14.88 -8.52 -3.49
CA GLN A 119 14.79 -7.67 -2.30
C GLN A 119 13.46 -6.91 -2.26
N GLU A 120 13.05 -6.27 -3.38
CA GLU A 120 11.76 -5.56 -3.46
C GLU A 120 10.58 -6.51 -3.19
N THR A 121 10.66 -7.74 -3.69
CA THR A 121 9.66 -8.78 -3.45
C THR A 121 9.54 -9.12 -1.97
N GLN A 122 10.67 -9.28 -1.27
CA GLN A 122 10.70 -9.56 0.16
C GLN A 122 10.14 -8.38 0.98
N GLU A 123 10.56 -7.16 0.67
CA GLU A 123 10.06 -5.96 1.35
C GLU A 123 8.54 -5.78 1.18
N LEU A 124 8.01 -6.06 -0.01
CA LEU A 124 6.57 -6.02 -0.25
C LEU A 124 5.81 -7.12 0.46
N ALA A 125 6.37 -8.33 0.54
CA ALA A 125 5.75 -9.42 1.30
C ALA A 125 5.57 -9.05 2.77
N VAL A 126 6.61 -8.47 3.39
CA VAL A 126 6.55 -7.98 4.78
C VAL A 126 5.48 -6.89 4.93
N LYS A 127 5.48 -5.87 4.06
CA LYS A 127 4.50 -4.78 4.11
C LYS A 127 3.06 -5.28 3.94
N ILE A 128 2.81 -6.21 3.02
CA ILE A 128 1.48 -6.78 2.81
C ILE A 128 1.03 -7.52 4.08
N THR A 129 1.91 -8.31 4.68
CA THR A 129 1.61 -9.05 5.92
C THR A 129 1.30 -8.08 7.07
N GLU A 130 2.07 -7.00 7.24
CA GLU A 130 1.81 -5.96 8.24
C GLU A 130 0.45 -5.28 8.02
N TYR A 131 0.11 -4.92 6.78
CA TYR A 131 -1.18 -4.32 6.47
C TYR A 131 -2.36 -5.27 6.73
N LEU A 132 -2.20 -6.55 6.41
CA LEU A 132 -3.21 -7.57 6.73
C LEU A 132 -3.40 -7.73 8.23
N GLU A 133 -2.32 -7.72 9.02
CA GLU A 133 -2.37 -7.77 10.48
C GLU A 133 -3.11 -6.58 11.07
N ILE A 134 -2.80 -5.35 10.60
CA ILE A 134 -3.50 -4.13 11.05
C ILE A 134 -5.00 -4.20 10.72
N LEU A 135 -5.37 -4.73 9.55
CA LEU A 135 -6.78 -4.82 9.12
C LEU A 135 -7.56 -5.95 9.83
N SER A 136 -6.88 -7.02 10.23
CA SER A 136 -7.50 -8.18 10.89
C SER A 136 -7.63 -8.01 12.41
N SER A 137 -6.70 -7.28 13.05
CA SER A 137 -6.64 -7.14 14.50
C SER A 137 -6.97 -5.72 14.97
N LYS A 138 -8.07 -5.59 15.74
CA LYS A 138 -8.45 -4.33 16.39
C LYS A 138 -7.39 -3.85 17.39
N GLU A 139 -6.68 -4.77 18.03
CA GLU A 139 -5.63 -4.46 18.99
C GLU A 139 -4.42 -3.80 18.32
N VAL A 140 -3.98 -4.38 17.20
CA VAL A 140 -2.87 -3.84 16.39
C VAL A 140 -3.23 -2.46 15.84
N LEU A 141 -4.45 -2.28 15.35
CA LEU A 141 -4.95 -0.99 14.89
C LEU A 141 -4.94 0.06 16.01
N VAL A 142 -5.38 -0.28 17.23
CA VAL A 142 -5.35 0.64 18.37
C VAL A 142 -3.91 0.93 18.82
N LYS A 143 -3.01 -0.04 18.77
CA LYS A 143 -1.59 0.16 19.07
C LYS A 143 -0.95 1.14 18.08
N LEU A 144 -1.23 1.00 16.79
CA LEU A 144 -0.79 1.91 15.74
C LEU A 144 -1.33 3.32 15.96
N LEU A 145 -2.64 3.44 16.27
CA LEU A 145 -3.26 4.73 16.60
C LEU A 145 -2.57 5.41 17.79
N LYS A 146 -2.29 4.67 18.86
CA LYS A 146 -1.59 5.21 20.03
C LYS A 146 -0.19 5.70 19.67
N SER A 147 0.59 4.94 18.89
CA SER A 147 1.93 5.34 18.48
C SER A 147 1.92 6.61 17.63
N GLU A 148 0.97 6.75 16.69
CA GLU A 148 0.82 7.95 15.86
C GLU A 148 0.43 9.19 16.70
N LEU A 149 -0.45 9.02 17.68
CA LEU A 149 -0.83 10.09 18.60
C LEU A 149 0.34 10.55 19.47
N ILE A 150 1.15 9.61 19.98
CA ILE A 150 2.34 9.94 20.77
C ILE A 150 3.35 10.71 19.92
N ALA A 151 3.64 10.22 18.70
CA ALA A 151 4.55 10.90 17.79
C ALA A 151 4.05 12.30 17.39
N THR A 152 2.73 12.48 17.24
CA THR A 152 2.12 13.79 16.98
C THR A 152 2.25 14.70 18.18
N LYS A 153 2.02 14.18 19.40
CA LYS A 153 2.20 14.93 20.64
C LYS A 153 3.62 15.46 20.79
N GLU A 154 4.61 14.61 20.53
CA GLU A 154 6.04 15.01 20.60
C GLU A 154 6.38 16.12 19.60
N LYS A 155 5.81 16.07 18.38
CA LYS A 155 6.01 17.11 17.35
C LYS A 155 5.31 18.44 17.67
N LEU A 156 4.18 18.38 18.36
CA LEU A 156 3.32 19.52 18.67
C LEU A 156 3.42 19.94 20.14
N ASP A 157 4.49 19.53 20.85
CA ASP A 157 4.67 19.81 22.27
C ASP A 157 4.77 21.32 22.49
N GLY A 158 3.62 21.90 22.81
CA GLY A 158 3.44 23.31 23.13
C GLY A 158 2.67 23.45 24.44
N LYS A 159 3.13 24.36 25.30
CA LYS A 159 2.41 24.71 26.50
C LYS A 159 1.03 25.26 26.12
N ARG A 160 0.01 24.87 26.86
CA ARG A 160 -1.34 25.42 26.71
C ARG A 160 -1.30 26.93 26.83
N ARG A 161 -1.87 27.66 25.88
CA ARG A 161 -1.92 29.12 25.84
C ARG A 161 -3.09 29.71 26.66
N THR A 162 -4.09 28.87 26.95
CA THR A 162 -5.28 29.24 27.69
C THR A 162 -5.23 28.67 29.09
N GLU A 163 -5.67 29.45 30.09
CA GLU A 163 -5.84 28.99 31.45
C GLU A 163 -7.23 28.39 31.64
N ILE A 164 -7.32 27.32 32.45
CA ILE A 164 -8.61 26.78 32.84
C ILE A 164 -8.96 27.48 34.14
N SER A 165 -9.96 28.35 34.10
CA SER A 165 -10.51 29.02 35.28
C SER A 165 -11.78 28.30 35.71
N ASP A 166 -11.95 28.12 37.05
CA ASP A 166 -13.18 27.60 37.64
C ASP A 166 -14.27 28.67 37.76
N HIS A 167 -13.93 29.92 37.38
CA HIS A 167 -14.91 30.99 37.36
C HIS A 167 -15.70 30.91 36.03
N ALA A 168 -16.99 30.64 36.13
CA ALA A 168 -17.90 30.88 35.01
C ALA A 168 -17.90 32.39 34.77
N ILE A 169 -17.36 32.84 33.65
CA ILE A 169 -17.56 34.20 33.14
C ILE A 169 -18.96 34.20 32.59
N ASP A 170 -19.91 34.74 33.36
CA ASP A 170 -21.20 35.19 32.86
C ASP A 170 -20.90 36.46 32.03
N ALA A 171 -20.40 36.31 30.82
CA ALA A 171 -20.26 37.41 29.92
C ALA A 171 -21.64 37.68 29.34
N ASP A 172 -22.27 38.77 29.74
CA ASP A 172 -23.44 39.26 29.05
C ASP A 172 -23.07 39.67 27.60
N ASP A 173 -23.99 39.49 26.67
CA ASP A 173 -23.79 39.86 25.27
C ASP A 173 -23.35 41.34 25.11
N GLU A 174 -23.65 42.19 26.05
CA GLU A 174 -23.21 43.58 26.11
C GLU A 174 -21.70 43.74 26.34
N ASP A 175 -21.05 42.83 27.05
CA ASP A 175 -19.59 42.86 27.30
C ASP A 175 -18.77 42.54 26.06
N LEU A 176 -19.40 42.00 25.00
CA LEU A 176 -18.79 41.68 23.72
C LEU A 176 -18.85 42.83 22.74
N ILE A 177 -19.60 43.87 23.02
CA ILE A 177 -19.76 45.05 22.14
C ILE A 177 -18.60 46.02 22.40
N GLN A 178 -17.76 46.23 21.39
CA GLN A 178 -16.71 47.25 21.50
C GLN A 178 -17.35 48.64 21.59
N GLN A 179 -16.90 49.42 22.58
CA GLN A 179 -17.29 50.82 22.68
C GLN A 179 -16.68 51.59 21.49
N GLU A 180 -17.52 51.97 20.55
CA GLU A 180 -17.17 52.89 19.48
C GLU A 180 -17.79 54.25 19.70
N ASP A 181 -16.98 55.30 19.59
CA ASP A 181 -17.46 56.66 19.62
C ASP A 181 -18.30 56.98 18.35
N MET A 182 -19.61 56.89 18.46
CA MET A 182 -20.52 57.26 17.35
C MET A 182 -20.85 58.75 17.41
N VAL A 183 -20.54 59.46 16.34
CA VAL A 183 -21.01 60.84 16.14
C VAL A 183 -22.39 60.78 15.52
N VAL A 184 -23.40 61.19 16.25
CA VAL A 184 -24.77 61.33 15.74
C VAL A 184 -24.84 62.66 14.99
N THR A 185 -25.01 62.64 13.66
CA THR A 185 -25.27 63.79 12.80
C THR A 185 -26.75 63.99 12.62
#